data_9da293af994684565b0062a8766170de
#
_entry.id   9da293af994684565b0062a8766170de
#
_cell.length_a   1.000
_cell.length_b   1.000
_cell.length_c   1.000
_cell.angle_alpha   90.00
_cell.angle_beta   90.00
_cell.angle_gamma   90.00
#
_symmetry.space_group_name_H-M   'P 1'
#
loop_
_entity.id
_entity.type
_entity.pdbx_description
1 polymer ?
#
loop_
_entity_poly.entity_id
_entity_poly.type
_entity_poly.pdbx_seq_one_letter_code
_entity_poly.pdbx_strand_id
1 'polypeptide(L)'
;MSDHIQKLLPYGYLYLVVLGVVKESIFYYPLDINILKYSSIMDILISPIADLTSYPILILFFIFLGFVLYFFKKYLLKNIDKKSTRKFLKITEDDTSTKDELNQRADTDLIMIFFAMLVCFFLGFGIGGGYKLADRIENGTLNFEKYSQTINFNTGESKEVMVIDHNSIYYFYVEKGKKSIEICPIGSIKSLEKK
;
A
#
# COMPACT_ATOMS: atom_id res chain seq x y z
N MET A 1 27.35 12.61 -1.22
CA MET A 1 25.95 12.30 -0.88
C MET A 1 25.11 11.93 -2.12
N SER A 2 25.37 12.52 -3.27
CA SER A 2 24.71 12.23 -4.55
C SER A 2 24.87 10.78 -5.04
N ASP A 3 26.08 10.23 -5.02
CA ASP A 3 26.38 8.91 -5.59
C ASP A 3 25.74 7.73 -4.84
N HIS A 4 25.57 7.85 -3.52
CA HIS A 4 24.89 6.83 -2.71
C HIS A 4 23.37 6.81 -3.00
N ILE A 5 22.75 7.98 -3.17
CA ILE A 5 21.33 8.08 -3.50
C ILE A 5 21.05 7.49 -4.87
N GLN A 6 21.90 7.81 -5.87
CA GLN A 6 21.75 7.27 -7.22
C GLN A 6 21.84 5.74 -7.27
N LYS A 7 22.70 5.14 -6.45
CA LYS A 7 22.82 3.67 -6.33
C LYS A 7 21.61 3.02 -5.66
N LEU A 8 20.90 3.75 -4.79
CA LEU A 8 19.73 3.24 -4.06
C LEU A 8 18.42 3.37 -4.86
N LEU A 9 18.35 4.29 -5.83
CA LEU A 9 17.15 4.51 -6.64
C LEU A 9 16.58 3.26 -7.30
N PRO A 10 17.37 2.38 -7.96
CA PRO A 10 16.84 1.16 -8.56
C PRO A 10 16.21 0.21 -7.55
N TYR A 11 16.79 0.10 -6.35
CA TYR A 11 16.25 -0.76 -5.28
C TYR A 11 14.95 -0.18 -4.71
N GLY A 12 14.88 1.15 -4.56
CA GLY A 12 13.66 1.84 -4.15
C GLY A 12 12.53 1.65 -5.17
N TYR A 13 12.84 1.77 -6.46
CA TYR A 13 11.88 1.48 -7.53
C TYR A 13 11.40 0.04 -7.49
N LEU A 14 12.32 -0.94 -7.43
CA LEU A 14 11.98 -2.36 -7.35
C LEU A 14 11.10 -2.65 -6.13
N TYR A 15 11.43 -2.06 -4.98
CA TYR A 15 10.64 -2.20 -3.76
C TYR A 15 9.20 -1.71 -3.96
N LEU A 16 9.01 -0.53 -4.56
CA LEU A 16 7.68 0.02 -4.81
C LEU A 16 6.87 -0.82 -5.79
N VAL A 17 7.52 -1.34 -6.85
CA VAL A 17 6.86 -2.26 -7.80
C VAL A 17 6.39 -3.53 -7.08
N VAL A 18 7.27 -4.17 -6.30
CA VAL A 18 6.91 -5.39 -5.56
C VAL A 18 5.79 -5.10 -4.55
N LEU A 19 5.90 -4.00 -3.81
CA LEU A 19 4.87 -3.59 -2.85
C LEU A 19 3.52 -3.35 -3.52
N GLY A 20 3.51 -2.63 -4.65
CA GLY A 20 2.30 -2.37 -5.43
C GLY A 20 1.69 -3.66 -6.01
N VAL A 21 2.50 -4.53 -6.63
CA VAL A 21 2.04 -5.83 -7.15
C VAL A 21 1.38 -6.65 -6.05
N VAL A 22 2.04 -6.77 -4.90
CA VAL A 22 1.56 -7.61 -3.79
C VAL A 22 0.28 -7.00 -3.20
N LYS A 23 0.25 -5.70 -2.95
CA LYS A 23 -0.92 -4.98 -2.41
C LYS A 23 -2.14 -5.14 -3.32
N GLU A 24 -2.00 -4.81 -4.61
CA GLU A 24 -3.09 -4.87 -5.57
C GLU A 24 -3.58 -6.31 -5.76
N SER A 25 -2.66 -7.25 -5.93
CA SER A 25 -3.03 -8.66 -6.10
C SER A 25 -3.83 -9.19 -4.92
N ILE A 26 -3.44 -8.83 -3.70
CA ILE A 26 -4.14 -9.29 -2.48
C ILE A 26 -5.51 -8.61 -2.32
N PHE A 27 -5.63 -7.32 -2.65
CA PHE A 27 -6.91 -6.63 -2.59
C PHE A 27 -7.92 -7.22 -3.57
N TYR A 28 -7.50 -7.51 -4.82
CA TYR A 28 -8.38 -8.01 -5.86
C TYR A 28 -8.58 -9.53 -5.85
N TYR A 29 -7.75 -10.28 -5.10
CA TYR A 29 -7.88 -11.74 -5.01
C TYR A 29 -9.27 -12.21 -4.55
N PRO A 30 -9.88 -11.69 -3.45
CA PRO A 30 -11.21 -12.11 -3.01
C PRO A 30 -12.34 -11.63 -3.94
N LEU A 31 -12.05 -10.75 -4.89
CA LEU A 31 -12.98 -10.27 -5.92
C LEU A 31 -12.91 -11.11 -7.21
N ASP A 32 -12.08 -12.15 -7.23
CA ASP A 32 -11.80 -13.01 -8.39
C ASP A 32 -11.28 -12.25 -9.62
N ILE A 33 -10.53 -11.17 -9.39
CA ILE A 33 -9.94 -10.33 -10.42
C ILE A 33 -8.42 -10.44 -10.37
N ASN A 34 -7.81 -10.85 -11.49
CA ASN A 34 -6.36 -10.72 -11.66
C ASN A 34 -6.02 -9.31 -12.14
N ILE A 35 -5.81 -8.40 -11.18
CA ILE A 35 -5.59 -6.98 -11.47
C ILE A 35 -4.39 -6.73 -12.38
N LEU A 36 -3.37 -7.60 -12.36
CA LEU A 36 -2.17 -7.44 -13.18
C LEU A 36 -2.46 -7.54 -14.69
N LYS A 37 -3.58 -8.16 -15.08
CA LYS A 37 -4.03 -8.18 -16.48
C LYS A 37 -4.66 -6.86 -16.95
N TYR A 38 -5.05 -6.02 -16.02
CA TYR A 38 -5.79 -4.77 -16.25
C TYR A 38 -5.00 -3.51 -15.89
N SER A 39 -3.85 -3.65 -15.27
CA SER A 39 -3.04 -2.51 -14.81
C SER A 39 -1.74 -2.37 -15.57
N SER A 40 -1.33 -1.15 -15.83
CA SER A 40 0.02 -0.85 -16.27
C SER A 40 1.02 -0.94 -15.12
N ILE A 41 2.31 -1.10 -15.43
CA ILE A 41 3.36 -1.10 -14.41
C ILE A 41 3.42 0.24 -13.65
N MET A 42 3.06 1.34 -14.31
CA MET A 42 3.02 2.66 -13.69
C MET A 42 1.87 2.79 -12.70
N ASP A 43 0.69 2.23 -12.99
CA ASP A 43 -0.44 2.19 -12.06
C ASP A 43 -0.05 1.46 -10.78
N ILE A 44 0.60 0.31 -10.93
CA ILE A 44 1.05 -0.53 -9.82
C ILE A 44 2.12 0.20 -8.97
N LEU A 45 3.06 0.87 -9.62
CA LEU A 45 4.12 1.63 -8.95
C LEU A 45 3.56 2.79 -8.12
N ILE A 46 2.58 3.51 -8.68
CA ILE A 46 1.98 4.69 -8.05
C ILE A 46 0.97 4.30 -6.96
N SER A 47 0.36 3.12 -7.04
CA SER A 47 -0.71 2.69 -6.13
C SER A 47 -0.37 2.86 -4.64
N PRO A 48 0.78 2.41 -4.09
CA PRO A 48 1.11 2.64 -2.68
C PRO A 48 1.24 4.12 -2.31
N ILE A 49 1.72 4.94 -3.24
CA ILE A 49 1.87 6.40 -3.06
C ILE A 49 0.49 7.07 -3.09
N ALA A 50 -0.36 6.65 -4.03
CA ALA A 50 -1.72 7.17 -4.16
C ALA A 50 -2.54 6.90 -2.88
N ASP A 51 -2.41 5.71 -2.27
CA ASP A 51 -3.07 5.41 -1.00
C ASP A 51 -2.59 6.31 0.14
N LEU A 52 -1.28 6.51 0.25
CA LEU A 52 -0.72 7.40 1.28
C LEU A 52 -1.24 8.83 1.13
N THR A 53 -1.37 9.32 -0.09
CA THR A 53 -1.86 10.69 -0.36
C THR A 53 -3.37 10.81 -0.20
N SER A 54 -4.13 9.74 -0.49
CA SER A 54 -5.58 9.69 -0.30
C SER A 54 -5.99 9.70 1.17
N TYR A 55 -5.11 9.23 2.05
CA TYR A 55 -5.32 9.17 3.49
C TYR A 55 -4.20 9.89 4.25
N PRO A 56 -4.25 11.21 4.40
CA PRO A 56 -3.18 11.98 5.07
C PRO A 56 -2.83 11.49 6.48
N ILE A 57 -3.79 10.88 7.16
CA ILE A 57 -3.58 10.25 8.48
C ILE A 57 -2.53 9.14 8.42
N LEU A 58 -2.38 8.44 7.29
CA LEU A 58 -1.37 7.41 7.11
C LEU A 58 0.04 8.02 7.06
N ILE A 59 0.19 9.16 6.40
CA ILE A 59 1.46 9.88 6.36
C ILE A 59 1.88 10.26 7.78
N LEU A 60 0.95 10.82 8.58
CA LEU A 60 1.20 11.16 9.98
C LEU A 60 1.56 9.92 10.81
N PHE A 61 0.89 8.81 10.57
CA PHE A 61 1.19 7.53 11.23
C PHE A 61 2.62 7.06 10.92
N PHE A 62 3.07 7.10 9.66
CA PHE A 62 4.43 6.68 9.28
C PHE A 62 5.49 7.65 9.78
N ILE A 63 5.21 8.95 9.82
CA ILE A 63 6.09 9.94 10.47
C ILE A 63 6.22 9.61 11.96
N PHE A 64 5.12 9.37 12.66
CA PHE A 64 5.12 8.98 14.06
C PHE A 64 5.90 7.68 14.29
N LEU A 65 5.72 6.67 13.43
CA LEU A 65 6.48 5.43 13.48
C LEU A 65 7.99 5.69 13.34
N GLY A 66 8.39 6.57 12.43
CA GLY A 66 9.79 6.99 12.28
C GLY A 66 10.35 7.61 13.57
N PHE A 67 9.57 8.46 14.25
CA PHE A 67 9.96 9.00 15.56
C PHE A 67 10.10 7.90 16.62
N VAL A 68 9.17 6.96 16.68
CA VAL A 68 9.25 5.82 17.61
C VAL A 68 10.52 5.00 17.37
N LEU A 69 10.83 4.68 16.11
CA LEU A 69 12.06 3.94 15.76
C LEU A 69 13.33 4.74 16.10
N TYR A 70 13.31 6.05 15.88
CA TYR A 70 14.43 6.92 16.27
C TYR A 70 14.68 6.90 17.79
N PHE A 71 13.63 7.04 18.60
CA PHE A 71 13.77 6.95 20.07
C PHE A 71 14.15 5.54 20.51
N PHE A 72 13.62 4.52 19.85
CA PHE A 72 14.00 3.13 20.10
C PHE A 72 15.47 2.88 19.81
N LYS A 73 16.02 3.41 18.71
CA LYS A 73 17.47 3.40 18.43
C LYS A 73 18.25 4.02 19.59
N LYS A 74 17.88 5.23 20.03
CA LYS A 74 18.54 5.91 21.13
C LYS A 74 18.50 5.09 22.43
N TYR A 75 17.38 4.44 22.69
CA TYR A 75 17.23 3.52 23.81
C TYR A 75 18.16 2.30 23.70
N LEU A 76 18.25 1.65 22.54
CA LEU A 76 19.13 0.51 22.27
C LEU A 76 20.60 0.88 22.53
N LEU A 77 21.06 1.98 21.93
CA LEU A 77 22.44 2.43 22.07
C LEU A 77 22.80 2.85 23.50
N LYS A 78 21.84 3.38 24.25
CA LYS A 78 22.04 3.71 25.69
C LYS A 78 22.12 2.46 26.56
N ASN A 79 21.45 1.36 26.17
CA ASN A 79 21.33 0.13 26.96
C ASN A 79 22.07 -1.04 26.30
N ILE A 80 23.24 -0.80 25.73
CA ILE A 80 23.99 -1.78 24.95
C ILE A 80 24.42 -3.00 25.76
N ASP A 81 24.60 -2.80 27.08
CA ASP A 81 25.02 -3.87 28.02
C ASP A 81 23.88 -4.83 28.36
N LYS A 82 22.62 -4.47 28.06
CA LYS A 82 21.49 -5.36 28.31
C LYS A 82 21.48 -6.54 27.35
N LYS A 83 21.28 -7.74 27.89
CA LYS A 83 21.22 -8.99 27.12
C LYS A 83 20.24 -8.92 25.93
N SER A 84 19.08 -8.26 26.11
CA SER A 84 18.09 -8.08 25.04
C SER A 84 18.61 -7.21 23.91
N THR A 85 19.30 -6.10 24.22
CA THR A 85 19.90 -5.19 23.24
C THR A 85 21.04 -5.86 22.49
N ARG A 86 21.90 -6.58 23.19
CA ARG A 86 23.01 -7.36 22.58
C ARG A 86 22.46 -8.40 21.61
N LYS A 87 21.40 -9.12 22.02
CA LYS A 87 20.74 -10.10 21.15
C LYS A 87 20.13 -9.44 19.90
N PHE A 88 19.47 -8.29 20.05
CA PHE A 88 18.86 -7.55 18.94
C PHE A 88 19.92 -7.07 17.94
N LEU A 89 21.00 -6.45 18.44
CA LEU A 89 22.12 -5.97 17.61
C LEU A 89 23.12 -7.06 17.21
N LYS A 90 22.81 -8.33 17.52
CA LYS A 90 23.66 -9.51 17.21
C LYS A 90 25.10 -9.36 17.73
N ILE A 91 25.26 -8.72 18.90
CA ILE A 91 26.55 -8.51 19.58
C ILE A 91 26.92 -9.80 20.31
N THR A 92 28.01 -10.43 19.88
CA THR A 92 28.61 -11.59 20.57
C THR A 92 29.50 -11.14 21.73
N GLU A 93 29.96 -12.09 22.58
CA GLU A 93 30.84 -11.77 23.71
C GLU A 93 32.23 -11.26 23.24
N ASP A 94 32.69 -11.74 22.08
CA ASP A 94 33.96 -11.35 21.46
C ASP A 94 33.83 -10.20 20.46
N ASP A 95 32.67 -9.52 20.40
CA ASP A 95 32.44 -8.43 19.45
C ASP A 95 33.22 -7.17 19.88
N THR A 96 34.24 -6.82 19.11
CA THR A 96 35.08 -5.64 19.27
C THR A 96 34.59 -4.42 18.50
N SER A 97 33.33 -4.45 18.03
CA SER A 97 32.74 -3.37 17.25
C SER A 97 32.78 -2.02 17.94
N THR A 98 33.17 -1.02 17.20
CA THR A 98 33.16 0.37 17.65
C THR A 98 31.73 0.89 17.83
N LYS A 99 31.58 1.99 18.57
CA LYS A 99 30.26 2.66 18.74
C LYS A 99 29.66 3.06 17.39
N ASP A 100 30.48 3.47 16.43
CA ASP A 100 30.04 3.89 15.11
C ASP A 100 29.52 2.70 14.30
N GLU A 101 30.18 1.55 14.36
CA GLU A 101 29.71 0.32 13.71
C GLU A 101 28.40 -0.18 14.31
N LEU A 102 28.26 -0.14 15.64
CA LEU A 102 27.01 -0.50 16.31
C LEU A 102 25.87 0.45 15.96
N ASN A 103 26.16 1.74 15.83
CA ASN A 103 25.21 2.75 15.39
C ASN A 103 24.76 2.47 13.95
N GLN A 104 25.67 2.14 13.04
CA GLN A 104 25.37 1.80 11.65
C GLN A 104 24.57 0.48 11.53
N ARG A 105 24.89 -0.55 12.34
CA ARG A 105 24.09 -1.79 12.42
C ARG A 105 22.65 -1.48 12.88
N ALA A 106 22.51 -0.69 13.94
CA ALA A 106 21.19 -0.29 14.44
C ALA A 106 20.39 0.47 13.37
N ASP A 107 21.00 1.37 12.61
CA ASP A 107 20.34 2.07 11.51
C ASP A 107 19.86 1.10 10.44
N THR A 108 20.72 0.19 10.02
CA THR A 108 20.37 -0.80 8.99
C THR A 108 19.22 -1.70 9.42
N ASP A 109 19.27 -2.24 10.64
CA ASP A 109 18.23 -3.13 11.17
C ASP A 109 16.90 -2.39 11.34
N LEU A 110 16.91 -1.15 11.83
CA LEU A 110 15.69 -0.35 12.02
C LEU A 110 15.08 0.11 10.68
N ILE A 111 15.91 0.43 9.69
CA ILE A 111 15.43 0.72 8.33
C ILE A 111 14.77 -0.52 7.72
N MET A 112 15.38 -1.71 7.85
CA MET A 112 14.77 -2.95 7.39
C MET A 112 13.43 -3.24 8.08
N ILE A 113 13.36 -3.02 9.40
CA ILE A 113 12.10 -3.14 10.17
C ILE A 113 11.05 -2.17 9.66
N PHE A 114 11.41 -0.92 9.40
CA PHE A 114 10.48 0.08 8.86
C PHE A 114 9.89 -0.36 7.52
N PHE A 115 10.73 -0.83 6.58
CA PHE A 115 10.26 -1.34 5.29
C PHE A 115 9.41 -2.61 5.43
N ALA A 116 9.78 -3.52 6.33
CA ALA A 116 8.96 -4.70 6.62
C ALA A 116 7.58 -4.32 7.21
N MET A 117 7.53 -3.33 8.10
CA MET A 117 6.26 -2.80 8.63
C MET A 117 5.39 -2.17 7.55
N LEU A 118 5.97 -1.45 6.58
CA LEU A 118 5.25 -0.94 5.42
C LEU A 118 4.59 -2.08 4.62
N VAL A 119 5.35 -3.14 4.32
CA VAL A 119 4.80 -4.31 3.62
C VAL A 119 3.66 -4.91 4.42
N CYS A 120 3.85 -5.21 5.70
CA CYS A 120 2.80 -5.78 6.56
C CYS A 120 1.55 -4.90 6.63
N PHE A 121 1.73 -3.57 6.68
CA PHE A 121 0.63 -2.62 6.68
C PHE A 121 -0.19 -2.70 5.39
N PHE A 122 0.45 -2.62 4.23
CA PHE A 122 -0.25 -2.68 2.94
C PHE A 122 -0.88 -4.06 2.68
N LEU A 123 -0.24 -5.15 3.12
CA LEU A 123 -0.85 -6.48 3.09
C LEU A 123 -2.13 -6.53 3.95
N GLY A 124 -2.06 -6.06 5.18
CA GLY A 124 -3.22 -6.03 6.09
C GLY A 124 -4.36 -5.17 5.55
N PHE A 125 -4.03 -4.01 4.97
CA PHE A 125 -5.00 -3.11 4.36
C PHE A 125 -5.64 -3.75 3.12
N GLY A 126 -4.84 -4.38 2.25
CA GLY A 126 -5.31 -5.10 1.06
C GLY A 126 -6.24 -6.27 1.42
N ILE A 127 -5.82 -7.13 2.34
CA ILE A 127 -6.63 -8.27 2.80
C ILE A 127 -7.95 -7.76 3.39
N GLY A 128 -7.90 -6.88 4.38
CA GLY A 128 -9.09 -6.39 5.07
C GLY A 128 -10.06 -5.65 4.15
N GLY A 129 -9.54 -4.82 3.24
CA GLY A 129 -10.31 -4.08 2.25
C GLY A 129 -10.99 -4.99 1.23
N GLY A 130 -10.22 -5.89 0.63
CA GLY A 130 -10.69 -6.80 -0.42
C GLY A 130 -11.78 -7.76 0.06
N TYR A 131 -11.54 -8.47 1.17
CA TYR A 131 -12.54 -9.39 1.72
C TYR A 131 -13.81 -8.67 2.19
N LYS A 132 -13.69 -7.51 2.84
CA LYS A 132 -14.84 -6.72 3.25
C LYS A 132 -15.67 -6.23 2.07
N LEU A 133 -15.01 -5.87 0.96
CA LEU A 133 -15.70 -5.45 -0.25
C LEU A 133 -16.39 -6.63 -0.92
N ALA A 134 -15.72 -7.77 -1.06
CA ALA A 134 -16.29 -9.01 -1.60
C ALA A 134 -17.56 -9.43 -0.84
N ASP A 135 -17.49 -9.47 0.50
CA ASP A 135 -18.64 -9.77 1.36
C ASP A 135 -19.80 -8.81 1.14
N ARG A 136 -19.53 -7.51 1.02
CA ARG A 136 -20.59 -6.51 0.76
C ARG A 136 -21.23 -6.65 -0.62
N ILE A 137 -20.47 -7.02 -1.63
CA ILE A 137 -21.00 -7.27 -2.98
C ILE A 137 -21.88 -8.51 -2.97
N GLU A 138 -21.40 -9.61 -2.38
CA GLU A 138 -22.11 -10.87 -2.30
C GLU A 138 -23.43 -10.75 -1.52
N ASN A 139 -23.38 -10.07 -0.38
CA ASN A 139 -24.55 -9.83 0.46
C ASN A 139 -25.48 -8.70 -0.03
N GLY A 140 -25.07 -7.94 -1.06
CA GLY A 140 -25.86 -6.80 -1.57
C GLY A 140 -25.97 -5.63 -0.58
N THR A 141 -24.99 -5.49 0.34
CA THR A 141 -24.97 -4.46 1.40
C THR A 141 -24.14 -3.23 1.02
N LEU A 142 -23.91 -3.01 -0.28
CA LEU A 142 -23.25 -1.81 -0.78
C LEU A 142 -24.13 -0.58 -0.54
N ASN A 143 -23.54 0.48 0.00
CA ASN A 143 -24.26 1.72 0.29
C ASN A 143 -24.29 2.64 -0.94
N PHE A 144 -25.23 2.39 -1.85
CA PHE A 144 -25.43 3.21 -3.05
C PHE A 144 -25.98 4.61 -2.73
N GLU A 145 -26.68 4.82 -1.62
CA GLU A 145 -27.19 6.15 -1.26
C GLU A 145 -26.05 7.15 -1.01
N LYS A 146 -24.97 6.69 -0.42
CA LYS A 146 -23.82 7.53 -0.05
C LYS A 146 -22.73 7.60 -1.11
N TYR A 147 -22.55 6.53 -1.87
CA TYR A 147 -21.36 6.38 -2.73
C TYR A 147 -21.70 6.14 -4.20
N SER A 148 -22.98 6.27 -4.61
CA SER A 148 -23.32 6.11 -6.01
C SER A 148 -22.82 7.26 -6.88
N GLN A 149 -22.48 6.92 -8.09
CA GLN A 149 -22.10 7.83 -9.15
C GLN A 149 -22.84 7.40 -10.42
N THR A 150 -23.04 8.33 -11.34
CA THR A 150 -23.63 8.00 -12.64
C THR A 150 -22.51 7.97 -13.69
N ILE A 151 -22.31 6.82 -14.32
CA ILE A 151 -21.44 6.69 -15.50
C ILE A 151 -22.29 6.90 -16.74
N ASN A 152 -21.93 7.87 -17.56
CA ASN A 152 -22.49 8.10 -18.89
C ASN A 152 -21.52 7.54 -19.93
N PHE A 153 -21.98 6.59 -20.74
CA PHE A 153 -21.17 5.96 -21.77
C PHE A 153 -21.25 6.72 -23.10
N ASN A 154 -20.26 6.54 -23.96
CA ASN A 154 -20.25 7.08 -25.32
C ASN A 154 -21.40 6.55 -26.19
N THR A 155 -21.97 5.41 -25.83
CA THR A 155 -23.16 4.81 -26.47
C THR A 155 -24.46 5.58 -26.17
N GLY A 156 -24.45 6.51 -25.22
CA GLY A 156 -25.62 7.22 -24.73
C GLY A 156 -26.34 6.56 -23.55
N GLU A 157 -25.88 5.38 -23.12
CA GLU A 157 -26.36 4.72 -21.91
C GLU A 157 -25.84 5.42 -20.66
N SER A 158 -26.66 5.41 -19.59
CA SER A 158 -26.25 5.89 -18.27
C SER A 158 -26.56 4.83 -17.23
N LYS A 159 -25.61 4.59 -16.32
CA LYS A 159 -25.73 3.60 -15.26
C LYS A 159 -25.43 4.21 -13.90
N GLU A 160 -26.26 3.89 -12.90
CA GLU A 160 -25.98 4.20 -11.51
C GLU A 160 -25.07 3.10 -10.94
N VAL A 161 -23.86 3.49 -10.52
CA VAL A 161 -22.81 2.57 -10.14
C VAL A 161 -22.16 2.99 -8.82
N MET A 162 -21.53 2.04 -8.16
CA MET A 162 -20.54 2.29 -7.14
C MET A 162 -19.16 1.96 -7.70
N VAL A 163 -18.34 2.99 -7.90
CA VAL A 163 -16.95 2.80 -8.35
C VAL A 163 -16.16 2.22 -7.19
N ILE A 164 -15.52 1.06 -7.45
CA ILE A 164 -14.63 0.39 -6.52
C ILE A 164 -13.25 1.02 -6.60
N ASP A 165 -12.75 1.13 -7.83
CA ASP A 165 -11.42 1.65 -8.12
C ASP A 165 -11.32 2.04 -9.60
N HIS A 166 -10.25 2.73 -9.96
CA HIS A 166 -9.89 3.01 -11.35
C HIS A 166 -8.37 3.13 -11.48
N ASN A 167 -7.87 2.76 -12.63
CA ASN A 167 -6.48 2.99 -13.02
C ASN A 167 -6.41 3.81 -14.33
N SER A 168 -5.27 3.89 -14.97
CA SER A 168 -5.09 4.67 -16.21
C SER A 168 -5.88 4.14 -17.41
N ILE A 169 -6.41 2.90 -17.34
CA ILE A 169 -7.02 2.20 -18.49
C ILE A 169 -8.47 1.79 -18.22
N TYR A 170 -8.81 1.40 -16.98
CA TYR A 170 -10.08 0.81 -16.63
C TYR A 170 -10.72 1.43 -15.40
N TYR A 171 -12.08 1.41 -15.37
CA TYR A 171 -12.92 1.54 -14.18
C TYR A 171 -13.43 0.19 -13.73
N PHE A 172 -13.38 -0.05 -12.42
CA PHE A 172 -13.93 -1.22 -11.73
C PHE A 172 -15.14 -0.75 -10.93
N TYR A 173 -16.32 -1.24 -11.22
CA TYR A 173 -17.54 -0.78 -10.57
C TYR A 173 -18.56 -1.90 -10.39
N VAL A 174 -19.51 -1.69 -9.50
CA VAL A 174 -20.72 -2.50 -9.34
C VAL A 174 -21.91 -1.65 -9.76
N GLU A 175 -22.72 -2.14 -10.68
CA GLU A 175 -23.98 -1.50 -11.08
C GLU A 175 -25.04 -1.72 -10.00
N LYS A 176 -25.87 -0.73 -9.74
CA LYS A 176 -26.94 -0.79 -8.74
C LYS A 176 -27.89 -1.96 -9.05
N GLY A 177 -28.09 -2.80 -8.05
CA GLY A 177 -28.90 -4.01 -8.17
C GLY A 177 -28.17 -5.24 -8.67
N LYS A 178 -26.87 -5.12 -9.08
CA LYS A 178 -26.03 -6.26 -9.44
C LYS A 178 -25.10 -6.65 -8.30
N LYS A 179 -24.64 -7.90 -8.37
CA LYS A 179 -23.65 -8.48 -7.42
C LYS A 179 -22.35 -8.87 -8.12
N SER A 180 -22.11 -8.32 -9.29
CA SER A 180 -20.91 -8.58 -10.08
C SER A 180 -20.14 -7.29 -10.31
N ILE A 181 -18.81 -7.41 -10.37
CA ILE A 181 -17.95 -6.30 -10.74
C ILE A 181 -17.87 -6.25 -12.26
N GLU A 182 -18.14 -5.08 -12.81
CA GLU A 182 -17.95 -4.77 -14.23
C GLU A 182 -16.65 -3.99 -14.40
N ILE A 183 -15.92 -4.31 -15.46
CA ILE A 183 -14.64 -3.67 -15.82
C ILE A 183 -14.86 -2.98 -17.16
N CYS A 184 -14.66 -1.67 -17.19
CA CYS A 184 -14.95 -0.86 -18.36
C CYS A 184 -13.72 -0.02 -18.73
N PRO A 185 -13.30 0.00 -20.00
CA PRO A 185 -12.24 0.88 -20.45
C PRO A 185 -12.63 2.35 -20.26
N ILE A 186 -11.69 3.18 -19.79
CA ILE A 186 -11.91 4.65 -19.61
C ILE A 186 -12.40 5.28 -20.92
N GLY A 187 -11.86 4.86 -22.07
CA GLY A 187 -12.23 5.42 -23.37
C GLY A 187 -13.68 5.21 -23.78
N SER A 188 -14.44 4.32 -23.11
CA SER A 188 -15.87 4.13 -23.36
C SER A 188 -16.77 5.02 -22.51
N ILE A 189 -16.19 5.74 -21.55
CA ILE A 189 -16.90 6.62 -20.63
C ILE A 189 -16.85 8.06 -21.15
N LYS A 190 -18.01 8.68 -21.29
CA LYS A 190 -18.15 10.10 -21.68
C LYS A 190 -18.01 11.03 -20.48
N SER A 191 -18.67 10.71 -19.38
CA SER A 191 -18.59 11.49 -18.14
C SER A 191 -18.93 10.62 -16.93
N LEU A 192 -18.40 11.04 -15.78
CA LEU A 192 -18.72 10.50 -14.46
C LEU A 192 -19.30 11.63 -13.60
N GLU A 193 -20.50 11.43 -13.10
CA GLU A 193 -21.19 12.41 -12.27
C GLU A 193 -21.31 11.89 -10.85
N LYS A 194 -20.78 12.65 -9.91
CA LYS A 194 -20.89 12.35 -8.48
C LYS A 194 -22.14 13.06 -7.92
N LYS A 195 -23.01 12.29 -7.27
CA LYS A 195 -24.15 12.86 -6.54
C LYS A 195 -23.72 13.64 -5.28
#